data_097a398d90f39ef86c6a71dd43b6edef
#
_entry.id   097a398d90f39ef86c6a71dd43b6edef
#
_cell.length_a   1.000
_cell.length_b   1.000
_cell.length_c   1.000
_cell.angle_alpha   90.00
_cell.angle_beta   90.00
_cell.angle_gamma   90.00
#
_symmetry.space_group_name_H-M   'P 1'
#
loop_
_entity.id
_entity.type
_entity.pdbx_description
1 polymer ?
#
loop_
_entity_poly.entity_id
_entity_poly.type
_entity_poly.pdbx_seq_one_letter_code
_entity_poly.pdbx_strand_id
1 'polypeptide(L)'
;TKQNVFNKLSKVIAGKSKVDEDVLDNLEEALVMSDVGVQTTLKIIKRIEERVERDKYLGTAELNALLREEIEALLLENNTSDGEDFELPANKKPYVIMVVGVNGVGKTTTIGKLAYNFKRAGKSVILGASDTFRAAAVDQLTIWADRVGVPIVSQGMDADPASVAFDTLKSAIAQQKDVVIIDTAGRLHNKVNLMNELTKIKRVMQKLIPDAPHEILLVLDASTGQNAIEQAKHYIAATEVNALALTKLDGTAK
;
A
#
# COMPACT_ATOMS: atom_id res chain seq x y z
N THR A 1 1.37 20.60 1.55
CA THR A 1 0.92 19.82 2.71
C THR A 1 2.05 19.04 3.35
N LYS A 2 2.98 18.39 2.65
CA LYS A 2 4.29 17.97 3.20
C LYS A 2 5.03 19.17 3.82
N GLN A 3 4.89 20.36 3.25
CA GLN A 3 5.40 21.61 3.81
C GLN A 3 4.79 21.96 5.17
N ASN A 4 3.60 21.49 5.53
CA ASN A 4 2.96 21.85 6.79
C ASN A 4 3.53 21.13 8.02
N VAL A 5 3.91 19.86 7.92
CA VAL A 5 4.53 19.11 9.03
C VAL A 5 5.94 19.64 9.28
N PHE A 6 6.77 19.69 8.23
CA PHE A 6 8.12 20.27 8.36
C PHE A 6 8.12 21.74 8.75
N ASN A 7 7.15 22.55 8.30
CA ASN A 7 7.01 23.95 8.75
C ASN A 7 6.57 24.06 10.21
N LYS A 8 5.76 23.12 10.73
CA LYS A 8 5.44 23.08 12.16
C LYS A 8 6.67 22.67 12.98
N LEU A 9 7.37 21.63 12.57
CA LEU A 9 8.61 21.18 13.19
C LEU A 9 9.68 22.26 13.16
N SER A 10 9.87 22.95 12.03
CA SER A 10 10.80 24.08 11.91
C SER A 10 10.43 25.26 12.80
N LYS A 11 9.14 25.52 13.08
CA LYS A 11 8.70 26.57 13.98
C LYS A 11 8.97 26.25 15.45
N VAL A 12 8.85 24.98 15.84
CA VAL A 12 9.15 24.50 17.19
C VAL A 12 10.63 24.71 17.53
N ILE A 13 11.49 24.55 16.54
CA ILE A 13 12.95 24.63 16.67
C ILE A 13 13.46 26.06 16.47
N ALA A 14 12.67 26.94 15.82
CA ALA A 14 13.09 28.31 15.48
C ALA A 14 13.40 29.14 16.73
N GLY A 15 14.62 29.70 16.80
CA GLY A 15 15.04 30.61 17.84
C GLY A 15 15.81 29.98 19.01
N LYS A 16 16.00 28.67 19.05
CA LYS A 16 16.84 28.01 20.05
C LYS A 16 18.26 27.77 19.50
N SER A 17 19.26 28.01 20.32
CA SER A 17 20.69 27.93 19.93
C SER A 17 21.32 26.55 20.17
N LYS A 18 20.64 25.67 20.91
CA LYS A 18 21.09 24.31 21.24
C LYS A 18 19.90 23.34 21.16
N VAL A 19 20.17 22.09 20.87
CA VAL A 19 19.22 20.99 20.99
C VAL A 19 19.32 20.52 22.45
N ASP A 20 18.34 20.90 23.25
CA ASP A 20 18.18 20.53 24.66
C ASP A 20 16.94 19.61 24.79
N GLU A 21 16.71 19.11 26.02
CA GLU A 21 15.58 18.23 26.34
C GLU A 21 14.24 18.89 25.97
N ASP A 22 14.09 20.19 26.23
CA ASP A 22 12.88 20.95 25.86
C ASP A 22 12.65 20.96 24.32
N VAL A 23 13.70 20.97 23.50
CA VAL A 23 13.59 20.94 22.05
C VAL A 23 13.13 19.55 21.59
N LEU A 24 13.65 18.48 22.19
CA LEU A 24 13.27 17.11 21.88
C LEU A 24 11.84 16.81 22.30
N ASP A 25 11.40 17.26 23.48
CA ASP A 25 10.02 17.14 23.95
C ASP A 25 9.03 17.86 23.02
N ASN A 26 9.36 19.09 22.61
CA ASN A 26 8.53 19.84 21.67
C ASN A 26 8.50 19.18 20.28
N LEU A 27 9.59 18.53 19.85
CA LEU A 27 9.66 17.78 18.60
C LEU A 27 8.78 16.52 18.69
N GLU A 28 8.83 15.81 19.81
CA GLU A 28 7.98 14.64 20.08
C GLU A 28 6.51 15.03 20.02
N GLU A 29 6.11 16.09 20.75
CA GLU A 29 4.74 16.58 20.71
C GLU A 29 4.30 16.96 19.31
N ALA A 30 5.14 17.66 18.54
CA ALA A 30 4.82 18.06 17.16
C ALA A 30 4.67 16.86 16.21
N LEU A 31 5.45 15.81 16.38
CA LEU A 31 5.34 14.55 15.62
C LEU A 31 4.02 13.85 15.94
N VAL A 32 3.68 13.69 17.22
CA VAL A 32 2.42 13.08 17.68
C VAL A 32 1.22 13.90 17.19
N MET A 33 1.25 15.22 17.32
CA MET A 33 0.19 16.10 16.81
C MET A 33 0.06 16.09 15.28
N SER A 34 1.09 15.59 14.60
CA SER A 34 1.08 15.38 13.14
C SER A 34 0.64 13.98 12.74
N ASP A 35 0.03 13.23 13.67
CA ASP A 35 -0.48 11.85 13.50
C ASP A 35 0.63 10.83 13.21
N VAL A 36 1.86 11.12 13.62
CA VAL A 36 2.93 10.11 13.65
C VAL A 36 2.70 9.20 14.86
N GLY A 37 2.67 7.88 14.63
CA GLY A 37 2.43 6.92 15.69
C GLY A 37 3.46 7.03 16.82
N VAL A 38 3.04 6.89 18.07
CA VAL A 38 3.89 7.07 19.27
C VAL A 38 5.18 6.24 19.17
N GLN A 39 5.10 4.97 18.78
CA GLN A 39 6.29 4.12 18.64
C GLN A 39 7.28 4.63 17.60
N THR A 40 6.79 5.14 16.47
CA THR A 40 7.62 5.73 15.42
C THR A 40 8.23 7.04 15.90
N THR A 41 7.44 7.87 16.59
CA THR A 41 7.92 9.12 17.22
C THR A 41 9.07 8.85 18.17
N LEU A 42 8.90 7.95 19.13
CA LEU A 42 9.94 7.57 20.08
C LEU A 42 11.21 7.04 19.39
N LYS A 43 11.05 6.26 18.32
CA LYS A 43 12.18 5.76 17.54
C LYS A 43 12.94 6.90 16.85
N ILE A 44 12.22 7.89 16.30
CA ILE A 44 12.82 9.08 15.67
C ILE A 44 13.58 9.91 16.72
N ILE A 45 12.92 10.22 17.84
CA ILE A 45 13.52 11.03 18.92
C ILE A 45 14.80 10.37 19.44
N LYS A 46 14.76 9.08 19.76
CA LYS A 46 15.93 8.34 20.24
C LYS A 46 17.11 8.42 19.25
N ARG A 47 16.87 8.28 17.94
CA ARG A 47 17.92 8.40 16.92
C ARG A 47 18.50 9.80 16.85
N ILE A 48 17.65 10.82 17.00
CA ILE A 48 18.10 12.22 17.05
C ILE A 48 18.97 12.45 18.28
N GLU A 49 18.55 11.96 19.46
CA GLU A 49 19.34 12.04 20.71
C GLU A 49 20.73 11.42 20.52
N GLU A 50 20.79 10.18 20.04
CA GLU A 50 22.06 9.46 19.80
C GLU A 50 22.97 10.23 18.82
N ARG A 51 22.43 10.90 17.81
CA ARG A 51 23.19 11.72 16.86
C ARG A 51 23.66 13.03 17.48
N VAL A 52 22.81 13.70 18.25
CA VAL A 52 23.15 14.94 18.96
C VAL A 52 24.27 14.69 19.97
N GLU A 53 24.23 13.59 20.72
CA GLU A 53 25.29 13.20 21.66
C GLU A 53 26.62 12.91 20.96
N ARG A 54 26.57 12.23 19.80
CA ARG A 54 27.76 11.87 19.03
C ARG A 54 28.42 13.07 18.38
N ASP A 55 27.63 13.94 17.75
CA ASP A 55 28.12 15.01 16.88
C ASP A 55 28.37 16.34 17.64
N LYS A 56 28.11 16.38 18.94
CA LYS A 56 28.38 17.39 20.00
C LYS A 56 27.93 18.84 19.77
N TYR A 57 27.58 19.28 18.56
CA TYR A 57 27.20 20.67 18.25
C TYR A 57 26.21 20.73 17.09
N LEU A 58 24.96 20.34 17.30
CA LEU A 58 23.92 20.59 16.30
C LEU A 58 23.14 21.86 16.69
N GLY A 59 23.30 22.89 15.88
CA GLY A 59 22.39 24.05 15.89
C GLY A 59 21.01 23.64 15.39
N THR A 60 20.00 24.42 15.76
CA THR A 60 18.60 24.15 15.36
C THR A 60 18.38 24.11 13.84
N ALA A 61 19.23 24.74 13.05
CA ALA A 61 19.19 24.65 11.58
C ALA A 61 19.58 23.25 11.07
N GLU A 62 20.54 22.61 11.73
CA GLU A 62 21.01 21.26 11.39
C GLU A 62 20.03 20.17 11.83
N LEU A 63 19.27 20.44 12.92
CA LEU A 63 18.25 19.50 13.41
C LEU A 63 17.16 19.19 12.38
N ASN A 64 16.78 20.15 11.54
CA ASN A 64 15.82 19.91 10.45
C ASN A 64 16.39 18.98 9.38
N ALA A 65 17.67 19.12 9.04
CA ALA A 65 18.34 18.24 8.10
C ALA A 65 18.44 16.82 8.68
N LEU A 66 18.87 16.74 9.94
CA LEU A 66 18.98 15.49 10.68
C LEU A 66 17.65 14.74 10.79
N LEU A 67 16.58 15.44 11.17
CA LEU A 67 15.23 14.86 11.23
C LEU A 67 14.82 14.27 9.88
N ARG A 68 15.12 14.98 8.79
CA ARG A 68 14.80 14.49 7.44
C ARG A 68 15.60 13.25 7.10
N GLU A 69 16.90 13.25 7.40
CA GLU A 69 17.78 12.10 7.18
C GLU A 69 17.33 10.86 7.97
N GLU A 70 16.95 11.04 9.24
CA GLU A 70 16.50 9.91 10.08
C GLU A 70 15.14 9.35 9.63
N ILE A 71 14.22 10.21 9.18
CA ILE A 71 12.94 9.76 8.60
C ILE A 71 13.20 9.01 7.28
N GLU A 72 14.09 9.51 6.42
CA GLU A 72 14.47 8.86 5.18
C GLU A 72 15.13 7.50 5.44
N ALA A 73 16.06 7.43 6.40
CA ALA A 73 16.70 6.18 6.81
C ALA A 73 15.67 5.16 7.33
N LEU A 74 14.70 5.59 8.14
CA LEU A 74 13.62 4.73 8.62
C LEU A 74 12.75 4.17 7.50
N LEU A 75 12.46 4.97 6.48
CA LEU A 75 11.69 4.53 5.31
C LEU A 75 12.48 3.52 4.47
N LEU A 76 13.80 3.71 4.35
CA LEU A 76 14.68 2.82 3.59
C LEU A 76 14.95 1.49 4.30
N GLU A 77 14.97 1.44 5.63
CA GLU A 77 15.19 0.20 6.40
C GLU A 77 14.23 -0.94 6.05
N ASN A 78 13.00 -0.60 5.68
CA ASN A 78 11.95 -1.58 5.35
C ASN A 78 11.73 -1.73 3.84
N ASN A 79 12.51 -1.02 3.02
CA ASN A 79 12.38 -1.08 1.57
C ASN A 79 13.25 -2.23 1.05
N THR A 80 12.62 -3.39 0.82
CA THR A 80 13.32 -4.61 0.40
C THR A 80 13.45 -4.78 -1.11
N SER A 81 12.90 -3.86 -1.89
CA SER A 81 13.02 -3.88 -3.36
C SER A 81 12.90 -2.47 -3.95
N ASP A 82 13.80 -2.16 -4.85
CA ASP A 82 13.65 -1.06 -5.80
C ASP A 82 12.53 -1.43 -6.79
N GLY A 83 11.27 -1.16 -6.40
CA GLY A 83 10.07 -1.57 -7.13
C GLY A 83 9.86 -0.89 -8.50
N GLU A 84 10.91 -0.48 -9.17
CA GLU A 84 10.85 0.18 -10.47
C GLU A 84 10.88 -0.78 -11.66
N ASP A 85 11.40 -1.98 -11.47
CA ASP A 85 11.53 -2.95 -12.56
C ASP A 85 10.39 -3.95 -12.53
N PHE A 86 9.27 -3.72 -13.16
CA PHE A 86 8.14 -4.66 -13.31
C PHE A 86 8.58 -6.03 -13.87
N GLU A 87 9.73 -6.53 -13.42
CA GLU A 87 10.26 -7.84 -13.70
C GLU A 87 9.56 -8.89 -12.84
N LEU A 88 9.23 -9.98 -13.47
CA LEU A 88 8.53 -11.08 -12.83
C LEU A 88 9.49 -12.24 -12.60
N PRO A 89 9.33 -13.01 -11.50
CA PRO A 89 10.08 -14.24 -11.33
C PRO A 89 9.87 -15.18 -12.53
N ALA A 90 10.95 -15.60 -13.17
CA ALA A 90 10.92 -16.38 -14.40
C ALA A 90 10.18 -17.73 -14.28
N ASN A 91 10.07 -18.26 -13.07
CA ASN A 91 9.41 -19.52 -12.75
C ASN A 91 7.92 -19.37 -12.38
N LYS A 92 7.35 -18.17 -12.46
CA LYS A 92 5.95 -17.90 -12.06
C LYS A 92 5.18 -17.28 -13.22
N LYS A 93 4.45 -18.14 -13.96
CA LYS A 93 3.64 -17.72 -15.10
C LYS A 93 2.30 -18.46 -15.10
N PRO A 94 1.16 -17.75 -14.97
CA PRO A 94 1.07 -16.30 -14.73
C PRO A 94 1.48 -15.92 -13.31
N TYR A 95 2.05 -14.71 -13.14
CA TYR A 95 2.23 -14.10 -11.82
C TYR A 95 0.89 -13.53 -11.34
N VAL A 96 0.45 -13.92 -10.16
CA VAL A 96 -0.90 -13.62 -9.66
C VAL A 96 -0.83 -12.61 -8.53
N ILE A 97 -1.45 -11.45 -8.73
CA ILE A 97 -1.58 -10.37 -7.74
C ILE A 97 -3.03 -10.29 -7.29
N MET A 98 -3.28 -10.44 -6.00
CA MET A 98 -4.58 -10.18 -5.37
C MET A 98 -4.55 -8.83 -4.66
N VAL A 99 -5.40 -7.89 -5.09
CA VAL A 99 -5.43 -6.53 -4.55
C VAL A 99 -6.52 -6.42 -3.49
N VAL A 100 -6.13 -6.08 -2.26
CA VAL A 100 -7.01 -5.98 -1.09
C VAL A 100 -6.96 -4.58 -0.48
N GLY A 101 -7.95 -4.22 0.33
CA GLY A 101 -8.04 -2.92 1.00
C GLY A 101 -9.48 -2.45 1.12
N VAL A 102 -9.75 -1.47 1.97
CA VAL A 102 -11.13 -0.96 2.18
C VAL A 102 -11.66 -0.22 0.95
N ASN A 103 -12.98 0.02 0.91
CA ASN A 103 -13.58 0.80 -0.18
C ASN A 103 -13.07 2.26 -0.15
N GLY A 104 -12.83 2.82 -1.33
CA GLY A 104 -12.42 4.22 -1.48
C GLY A 104 -10.93 4.50 -1.32
N VAL A 105 -10.10 3.52 -0.96
CA VAL A 105 -8.64 3.71 -0.84
C VAL A 105 -7.91 3.80 -2.18
N GLY A 106 -8.58 3.50 -3.30
CA GLY A 106 -7.98 3.59 -4.63
C GLY A 106 -7.52 2.26 -5.23
N LYS A 107 -8.04 1.10 -4.78
CA LYS A 107 -7.71 -0.23 -5.34
C LYS A 107 -7.81 -0.27 -6.87
N THR A 108 -8.99 0.01 -7.41
CA THR A 108 -9.26 -0.06 -8.86
C THR A 108 -8.34 0.86 -9.67
N THR A 109 -8.05 2.06 -9.14
CA THR A 109 -7.09 2.98 -9.78
C THR A 109 -5.67 2.42 -9.73
N THR A 110 -5.26 1.81 -8.62
CA THR A 110 -3.95 1.17 -8.47
C THR A 110 -3.82 0.00 -9.44
N ILE A 111 -4.86 -0.84 -9.57
CA ILE A 111 -4.91 -1.94 -10.54
C ILE A 111 -4.71 -1.43 -11.96
N GLY A 112 -5.43 -0.37 -12.35
CA GLY A 112 -5.28 0.24 -13.67
C GLY A 112 -3.86 0.73 -13.95
N LYS A 113 -3.22 1.37 -12.96
CA LYS A 113 -1.82 1.84 -13.07
C LYS A 113 -0.84 0.67 -13.16
N LEU A 114 -1.00 -0.37 -12.34
CA LEU A 114 -0.16 -1.58 -12.38
C LEU A 114 -0.29 -2.28 -13.74
N ALA A 115 -1.51 -2.49 -14.22
CA ALA A 115 -1.77 -3.09 -15.51
C ALA A 115 -1.10 -2.31 -16.66
N TYR A 116 -1.16 -0.97 -16.61
CA TYR A 116 -0.48 -0.10 -17.57
C TYR A 116 1.05 -0.27 -17.52
N ASN A 117 1.63 -0.29 -16.32
CA ASN A 117 3.08 -0.41 -16.15
C ASN A 117 3.59 -1.78 -16.58
N PHE A 118 2.92 -2.88 -16.21
CA PHE A 118 3.25 -4.22 -16.69
C PHE A 118 3.17 -4.30 -18.22
N LYS A 119 2.10 -3.77 -18.81
CA LYS A 119 1.97 -3.74 -20.27
C LYS A 119 3.08 -2.93 -20.93
N ARG A 120 3.47 -1.78 -20.33
CA ARG A 120 4.58 -0.96 -20.83
C ARG A 120 5.93 -1.69 -20.72
N ALA A 121 6.08 -2.56 -19.72
CA ALA A 121 7.23 -3.46 -19.57
C ALA A 121 7.15 -4.72 -20.49
N GLY A 122 6.23 -4.75 -21.45
CA GLY A 122 6.09 -5.84 -22.41
C GLY A 122 5.39 -7.10 -21.88
N LYS A 123 4.77 -7.03 -20.69
CA LYS A 123 4.04 -8.17 -20.09
C LYS A 123 2.59 -8.20 -20.54
N SER A 124 2.08 -9.38 -20.81
CA SER A 124 0.65 -9.60 -21.09
C SER A 124 -0.15 -9.72 -19.80
N VAL A 125 -1.18 -8.87 -19.62
CA VAL A 125 -1.96 -8.76 -18.39
C VAL A 125 -3.39 -9.17 -18.62
N ILE A 126 -4.05 -9.73 -17.60
CA ILE A 126 -5.50 -9.95 -17.55
C ILE A 126 -6.03 -9.53 -16.18
N LEU A 127 -7.20 -8.89 -16.14
CA LEU A 127 -7.85 -8.42 -14.92
C LEU A 127 -9.03 -9.32 -14.54
N GLY A 128 -9.27 -9.48 -13.23
CA GLY A 128 -10.44 -10.17 -12.68
C GLY A 128 -11.24 -9.25 -11.77
N ALA A 129 -12.53 -9.04 -12.08
CA ALA A 129 -13.43 -8.17 -11.35
C ALA A 129 -14.17 -8.94 -10.24
N SER A 130 -13.48 -9.24 -9.13
CA SER A 130 -14.07 -9.99 -8.01
C SER A 130 -14.75 -9.12 -6.94
N ASP A 131 -14.91 -7.79 -7.11
CA ASP A 131 -15.83 -6.95 -6.32
C ASP A 131 -17.24 -6.98 -6.96
N THR A 132 -17.87 -8.15 -6.97
CA THR A 132 -19.11 -8.45 -7.70
C THR A 132 -20.36 -7.84 -7.09
N PHE A 133 -20.28 -7.42 -5.83
CA PHE A 133 -21.42 -6.80 -5.12
C PHE A 133 -21.57 -5.30 -5.40
N ARG A 134 -20.68 -4.73 -6.20
CA ARG A 134 -20.69 -3.31 -6.54
C ARG A 134 -20.61 -3.12 -8.05
N ALA A 135 -21.77 -2.89 -8.69
CA ALA A 135 -21.81 -2.65 -10.14
C ALA A 135 -20.81 -1.57 -10.56
N ALA A 136 -20.80 -0.43 -9.85
CA ALA A 136 -19.87 0.64 -10.14
C ALA A 136 -18.37 0.26 -10.01
N ALA A 137 -18.01 -0.77 -9.22
CA ALA A 137 -16.65 -1.25 -9.14
C ALA A 137 -16.26 -2.05 -10.39
N VAL A 138 -17.15 -2.93 -10.83
CA VAL A 138 -16.97 -3.70 -12.08
C VAL A 138 -16.87 -2.76 -13.27
N ASP A 139 -17.80 -1.80 -13.39
CA ASP A 139 -17.80 -0.80 -14.47
C ASP A 139 -16.50 0.03 -14.46
N GLN A 140 -16.06 0.49 -13.29
CA GLN A 140 -14.83 1.26 -13.15
C GLN A 140 -13.60 0.45 -13.57
N LEU A 141 -13.52 -0.83 -13.19
CA LEU A 141 -12.42 -1.70 -13.59
C LEU A 141 -12.45 -1.97 -15.10
N THR A 142 -13.64 -2.12 -15.70
CA THR A 142 -13.81 -2.27 -17.14
C THR A 142 -13.30 -1.04 -17.89
N ILE A 143 -13.64 0.17 -17.43
CA ILE A 143 -13.10 1.41 -18.02
C ILE A 143 -11.56 1.43 -17.97
N TRP A 144 -10.95 0.97 -16.88
CA TRP A 144 -9.50 0.86 -16.79
C TRP A 144 -8.93 -0.20 -17.74
N ALA A 145 -9.58 -1.37 -17.84
CA ALA A 145 -9.18 -2.44 -18.76
C ALA A 145 -9.18 -1.94 -20.22
N ASP A 146 -10.23 -1.25 -20.62
CA ASP A 146 -10.36 -0.66 -21.96
C ASP A 146 -9.31 0.41 -22.22
N ARG A 147 -9.10 1.33 -21.24
CA ARG A 147 -8.11 2.41 -21.35
C ARG A 147 -6.68 1.88 -21.50
N VAL A 148 -6.35 0.83 -20.76
CA VAL A 148 -5.04 0.17 -20.83
C VAL A 148 -4.96 -0.78 -22.03
N GLY A 149 -6.10 -1.26 -22.52
CA GLY A 149 -6.19 -2.25 -23.61
C GLY A 149 -5.73 -3.62 -23.12
N VAL A 150 -6.29 -4.11 -22.01
CA VAL A 150 -6.06 -5.45 -21.46
C VAL A 150 -7.40 -6.16 -21.26
N PRO A 151 -7.47 -7.49 -21.40
CA PRO A 151 -8.70 -8.23 -21.16
C PRO A 151 -9.10 -8.21 -19.69
N ILE A 152 -10.41 -8.28 -19.45
CA ILE A 152 -11.03 -8.38 -18.14
C ILE A 152 -11.98 -9.58 -18.11
N VAL A 153 -12.00 -10.30 -17.00
CA VAL A 153 -13.00 -11.32 -16.70
C VAL A 153 -13.93 -10.78 -15.62
N SER A 154 -15.21 -10.74 -15.94
CA SER A 154 -16.28 -10.36 -15.01
C SER A 154 -17.45 -11.31 -15.18
N GLN A 155 -18.22 -11.47 -14.12
CA GLN A 155 -19.50 -12.18 -14.12
C GLN A 155 -20.60 -11.19 -13.73
N GLY A 156 -21.85 -11.60 -13.82
CA GLY A 156 -22.98 -10.75 -13.44
C GLY A 156 -22.92 -10.28 -11.98
N MET A 157 -23.80 -9.32 -11.65
CA MET A 157 -23.96 -8.85 -10.27
C MET A 157 -24.23 -10.03 -9.33
N ASP A 158 -23.71 -9.94 -8.11
CA ASP A 158 -23.82 -10.93 -7.04
C ASP A 158 -23.25 -12.32 -7.39
N ALA A 159 -22.47 -12.43 -8.47
CA ALA A 159 -21.70 -13.62 -8.73
C ALA A 159 -20.71 -13.91 -7.60
N ASP A 160 -20.34 -15.18 -7.41
CA ASP A 160 -19.36 -15.56 -6.39
C ASP A 160 -17.96 -14.98 -6.75
N PRO A 161 -17.39 -14.07 -5.92
CA PRO A 161 -16.07 -13.50 -6.17
C PRO A 161 -14.98 -14.53 -6.44
N ALA A 162 -15.05 -15.68 -5.76
CA ALA A 162 -14.10 -16.76 -5.94
C ALA A 162 -14.23 -17.44 -7.30
N SER A 163 -15.45 -17.50 -7.86
CA SER A 163 -15.69 -18.01 -9.22
C SER A 163 -15.04 -17.10 -10.26
N VAL A 164 -15.19 -15.78 -10.11
CA VAL A 164 -14.54 -14.80 -11.00
C VAL A 164 -13.02 -14.94 -10.97
N ALA A 165 -12.43 -15.05 -9.78
CA ALA A 165 -10.99 -15.25 -9.63
C ALA A 165 -10.51 -16.56 -10.28
N PHE A 166 -11.26 -17.66 -10.10
CA PHE A 166 -10.96 -18.94 -10.71
C PHE A 166 -11.00 -18.88 -12.23
N ASP A 167 -12.06 -18.30 -12.81
CA ASP A 167 -12.21 -18.18 -14.25
C ASP A 167 -11.16 -17.24 -14.87
N THR A 168 -10.78 -16.20 -14.14
CA THR A 168 -9.70 -15.30 -14.55
C THR A 168 -8.37 -16.05 -14.64
N LEU A 169 -8.02 -16.86 -13.63
CA LEU A 169 -6.80 -17.67 -13.64
C LEU A 169 -6.84 -18.71 -14.76
N LYS A 170 -7.96 -19.42 -14.91
CA LYS A 170 -8.14 -20.42 -15.97
C LYS A 170 -7.97 -19.80 -17.35
N SER A 171 -8.55 -18.62 -17.56
CA SER A 171 -8.39 -17.86 -18.81
C SER A 171 -6.94 -17.40 -19.02
N ALA A 172 -6.28 -16.94 -17.95
CA ALA A 172 -4.88 -16.52 -17.99
C ALA A 172 -3.93 -17.65 -18.40
N ILE A 173 -4.12 -18.83 -17.82
CA ILE A 173 -3.34 -20.05 -18.14
C ILE A 173 -3.55 -20.44 -19.61
N ALA A 174 -4.82 -20.50 -20.05
CA ALA A 174 -5.15 -20.87 -21.42
C ALA A 174 -4.58 -19.88 -22.45
N GLN A 175 -4.54 -18.60 -22.13
CA GLN A 175 -4.00 -17.53 -22.98
C GLN A 175 -2.51 -17.27 -22.77
N GLN A 176 -1.83 -18.01 -21.89
CA GLN A 176 -0.42 -17.84 -21.55
C GLN A 176 -0.07 -16.40 -21.10
N LYS A 177 -0.96 -15.76 -20.33
CA LYS A 177 -0.72 -14.42 -19.80
C LYS A 177 0.44 -14.43 -18.81
N ASP A 178 1.15 -13.30 -18.74
CA ASP A 178 2.28 -13.14 -17.81
C ASP A 178 1.79 -12.72 -16.42
N VAL A 179 0.74 -11.88 -16.35
CA VAL A 179 0.23 -11.29 -15.09
C VAL A 179 -1.28 -11.41 -15.00
N VAL A 180 -1.74 -11.78 -13.81
CA VAL A 180 -3.16 -11.73 -13.40
C VAL A 180 -3.29 -10.76 -12.25
N ILE A 181 -4.23 -9.80 -12.33
CA ILE A 181 -4.54 -8.90 -11.23
C ILE A 181 -6.02 -9.04 -10.87
N ILE A 182 -6.30 -9.42 -9.62
CA ILE A 182 -7.66 -9.64 -9.10
C ILE A 182 -8.05 -8.46 -8.22
N ASP A 183 -9.11 -7.72 -8.61
CA ASP A 183 -9.76 -6.73 -7.74
C ASP A 183 -10.70 -7.44 -6.77
N THR A 184 -10.68 -7.06 -5.49
CA THR A 184 -11.52 -7.67 -4.46
C THR A 184 -12.41 -6.65 -3.75
N ALA A 185 -13.48 -7.12 -3.11
CA ALA A 185 -14.32 -6.30 -2.27
C ALA A 185 -13.55 -5.68 -1.10
N GLY A 186 -14.03 -4.55 -0.58
CA GLY A 186 -13.40 -3.82 0.52
C GLY A 186 -14.37 -3.41 1.64
N ARG A 187 -15.43 -4.19 1.89
CA ARG A 187 -16.48 -3.88 2.86
C ARG A 187 -16.07 -4.22 4.29
N LEU A 188 -15.23 -3.40 4.92
CA LEU A 188 -14.68 -3.68 6.24
C LEU A 188 -15.74 -3.62 7.38
N HIS A 189 -16.91 -3.04 7.17
CA HIS A 189 -17.99 -3.05 8.16
C HIS A 189 -18.52 -4.46 8.46
N ASN A 190 -18.34 -5.41 7.55
CA ASN A 190 -18.61 -6.83 7.76
C ASN A 190 -17.30 -7.62 7.67
N LYS A 191 -16.41 -7.38 8.62
CA LYS A 191 -15.03 -7.91 8.63
C LYS A 191 -14.97 -9.42 8.45
N VAL A 192 -15.78 -10.18 9.19
CA VAL A 192 -15.74 -11.65 9.18
C VAL A 192 -16.07 -12.20 7.79
N ASN A 193 -17.13 -11.68 7.17
CA ASN A 193 -17.55 -12.13 5.85
C ASN A 193 -16.52 -11.76 4.77
N LEU A 194 -15.96 -10.54 4.84
CA LEU A 194 -14.91 -10.12 3.91
C LEU A 194 -13.66 -11.01 4.04
N MET A 195 -13.21 -11.30 5.26
CA MET A 195 -12.02 -12.14 5.47
C MET A 195 -12.25 -13.58 5.00
N ASN A 196 -13.44 -14.12 5.22
CA ASN A 196 -13.83 -15.44 4.71
C ASN A 196 -13.86 -15.46 3.17
N GLU A 197 -14.36 -14.38 2.54
CA GLU A 197 -14.40 -14.23 1.10
C GLU A 197 -12.98 -14.19 0.51
N LEU A 198 -12.08 -13.36 1.06
CA LEU A 198 -10.69 -13.29 0.63
C LEU A 198 -9.96 -14.62 0.79
N THR A 199 -10.19 -15.32 1.90
CA THR A 199 -9.65 -16.67 2.12
C THR A 199 -10.19 -17.67 1.10
N LYS A 200 -11.48 -17.57 0.74
CA LYS A 200 -12.08 -18.43 -0.29
C LYS A 200 -11.47 -18.16 -1.66
N ILE A 201 -11.30 -16.88 -2.04
CA ILE A 201 -10.64 -16.48 -3.29
C ILE A 201 -9.23 -17.09 -3.35
N LYS A 202 -8.41 -16.92 -2.31
CA LYS A 202 -7.08 -17.54 -2.22
C LYS A 202 -7.12 -19.04 -2.44
N ARG A 203 -8.00 -19.75 -1.73
CA ARG A 203 -8.12 -21.22 -1.85
C ARG A 203 -8.50 -21.72 -3.24
N VAL A 204 -9.37 -21.00 -3.96
CA VAL A 204 -9.75 -21.43 -5.31
C VAL A 204 -8.64 -21.16 -6.32
N MET A 205 -7.86 -20.09 -6.16
CA MET A 205 -6.69 -19.83 -6.97
C MET A 205 -5.63 -20.94 -6.79
N GLN A 206 -5.41 -21.39 -5.55
CA GLN A 206 -4.47 -22.47 -5.21
C GLN A 206 -4.83 -23.84 -5.83
N LYS A 207 -6.08 -24.04 -6.24
CA LYS A 207 -6.47 -25.26 -6.97
C LYS A 207 -5.89 -25.31 -8.39
N LEU A 208 -5.58 -24.14 -8.98
CA LEU A 208 -5.00 -24.03 -10.32
C LEU A 208 -3.48 -23.80 -10.24
N ILE A 209 -3.03 -22.97 -9.33
CA ILE A 209 -1.62 -22.62 -9.11
C ILE A 209 -1.37 -22.73 -7.59
N PRO A 210 -0.67 -23.76 -7.12
CA PRO A 210 -0.57 -24.10 -5.69
C PRO A 210 -0.01 -22.97 -4.80
N ASP A 211 0.84 -22.12 -5.33
CA ASP A 211 1.46 -20.98 -4.63
C ASP A 211 0.80 -19.63 -4.93
N ALA A 212 -0.36 -19.61 -5.62
CA ALA A 212 -1.13 -18.39 -5.84
C ALA A 212 -1.96 -17.98 -4.59
N PRO A 213 -2.21 -16.67 -4.43
CA PRO A 213 -1.61 -15.56 -5.13
C PRO A 213 -0.13 -15.39 -4.74
N HIS A 214 0.72 -15.00 -5.69
CA HIS A 214 2.14 -14.75 -5.43
C HIS A 214 2.35 -13.43 -4.68
N GLU A 215 1.44 -12.49 -4.91
CA GLU A 215 1.44 -11.19 -4.25
C GLU A 215 0.04 -10.85 -3.76
N ILE A 216 -0.04 -10.45 -2.48
CA ILE A 216 -1.24 -9.89 -1.88
C ILE A 216 -0.93 -8.43 -1.57
N LEU A 217 -1.37 -7.57 -2.48
CA LEU A 217 -1.13 -6.13 -2.43
C LEU A 217 -2.22 -5.44 -1.59
N LEU A 218 -1.85 -4.96 -0.42
CA LEU A 218 -2.72 -4.14 0.40
C LEU A 218 -2.63 -2.67 -0.04
N VAL A 219 -3.76 -2.10 -0.42
CA VAL A 219 -3.86 -0.68 -0.76
C VAL A 219 -4.41 0.09 0.43
N LEU A 220 -3.68 1.10 0.88
CA LEU A 220 -4.03 1.99 1.98
C LEU A 220 -4.09 3.44 1.51
N ASP A 221 -4.99 4.20 2.10
CA ASP A 221 -5.13 5.63 1.89
C ASP A 221 -4.27 6.37 2.92
N ALA A 222 -3.21 7.04 2.46
CA ALA A 222 -2.28 7.76 3.33
C ALA A 222 -2.96 8.91 4.11
N SER A 223 -4.12 9.40 3.64
CA SER A 223 -4.86 10.46 4.33
C SER A 223 -5.58 9.98 5.60
N THR A 224 -5.63 8.67 5.85
CA THR A 224 -6.30 8.08 7.02
C THR A 224 -5.40 7.95 8.25
N GLY A 225 -4.11 8.26 8.14
CA GLY A 225 -3.16 8.27 9.25
C GLY A 225 -3.11 6.93 10.00
N GLN A 226 -3.16 6.96 11.33
CA GLN A 226 -3.09 5.76 12.17
C GLN A 226 -4.20 4.73 11.91
N ASN A 227 -5.35 5.15 11.37
CA ASN A 227 -6.41 4.22 10.99
C ASN A 227 -5.98 3.25 9.88
N ALA A 228 -5.04 3.67 8.99
CA ALA A 228 -4.49 2.78 7.97
C ALA A 228 -3.74 1.59 8.60
N ILE A 229 -3.04 1.80 9.70
CA ILE A 229 -2.31 0.74 10.43
C ILE A 229 -3.28 -0.28 11.02
N GLU A 230 -4.39 0.16 11.61
CA GLU A 230 -5.42 -0.74 12.13
C GLU A 230 -6.10 -1.55 11.01
N GLN A 231 -6.34 -0.92 9.85
CA GLN A 231 -6.82 -1.64 8.67
C GLN A 231 -5.80 -2.70 8.23
N ALA A 232 -4.52 -2.34 8.15
CA ALA A 232 -3.45 -3.26 7.75
C ALA A 232 -3.41 -4.50 8.63
N LYS A 233 -3.48 -4.35 9.96
CA LYS A 233 -3.49 -5.48 10.91
C LYS A 233 -4.59 -6.49 10.60
N HIS A 234 -5.79 -6.04 10.24
CA HIS A 234 -6.90 -6.92 9.90
C HIS A 234 -6.66 -7.72 8.62
N TYR A 235 -6.13 -7.07 7.57
CA TYR A 235 -5.83 -7.76 6.32
C TYR A 235 -4.65 -8.71 6.45
N ILE A 236 -3.57 -8.32 7.15
CA ILE A 236 -2.40 -9.17 7.42
C ILE A 236 -2.81 -10.46 8.13
N ALA A 237 -3.66 -10.36 9.15
CA ALA A 237 -4.13 -11.51 9.90
C ALA A 237 -4.94 -12.52 9.06
N ALA A 238 -5.59 -12.06 7.99
CA ALA A 238 -6.50 -12.87 7.20
C ALA A 238 -5.90 -13.39 5.87
N THR A 239 -4.95 -12.68 5.28
CA THR A 239 -4.56 -12.91 3.88
C THR A 239 -3.06 -13.03 3.63
N GLU A 240 -2.20 -12.90 4.65
CA GLU A 240 -0.75 -12.93 4.49
C GLU A 240 -0.23 -11.86 3.50
N VAL A 241 -0.67 -10.61 3.70
CA VAL A 241 -0.20 -9.46 2.91
C VAL A 241 1.33 -9.43 2.83
N ASN A 242 1.88 -9.30 1.63
CA ASN A 242 3.33 -9.24 1.38
C ASN A 242 3.76 -8.03 0.53
N ALA A 243 2.80 -7.21 0.08
CA ALA A 243 3.08 -5.97 -0.63
C ALA A 243 2.13 -4.85 -0.17
N LEU A 244 2.59 -3.60 -0.24
CA LEU A 244 1.87 -2.42 0.20
C LEU A 244 1.89 -1.33 -0.86
N ALA A 245 0.71 -0.73 -1.13
CA ALA A 245 0.59 0.48 -1.93
C ALA A 245 -0.05 1.59 -1.10
N LEU A 246 0.62 2.74 -1.02
CA LEU A 246 0.07 3.94 -0.41
C LEU A 246 -0.48 4.87 -1.49
N THR A 247 -1.72 5.29 -1.34
CA THR A 247 -2.40 6.21 -2.25
C THR A 247 -2.62 7.58 -1.60
N LYS A 248 -2.99 8.56 -2.41
CA LYS A 248 -3.35 9.92 -1.95
C LYS A 248 -2.26 10.61 -1.13
N LEU A 249 -0.99 10.32 -1.44
CA LEU A 249 0.17 10.95 -0.80
C LEU A 249 0.27 12.46 -1.07
N ASP A 250 -0.42 12.95 -2.09
CA ASP A 250 -0.56 14.35 -2.48
C ASP A 250 -1.69 15.08 -1.74
N GLY A 251 -2.48 14.34 -0.97
CA GLY A 251 -3.59 14.87 -0.18
C GLY A 251 -3.15 15.61 1.08
N THR A 252 -4.14 16.06 1.86
CA THR A 252 -3.96 16.70 3.17
C THR A 252 -3.78 15.66 4.27
N ALA A 253 -2.95 14.65 4.05
CA ALA A 253 -2.62 13.67 5.08
C ALA A 253 -2.07 14.38 6.32
N LYS A 254 -2.62 14.05 7.48
CA LYS A 254 -2.09 14.46 8.76
C LYS A 254 -0.94 13.54 9.14
#